data_69292adbb9a52e5190b0f533edfc9ef2
#
_entry.id   69292adbb9a52e5190b0f533edfc9ef2
#
_cell.length_a   1.000
_cell.length_b   1.000
_cell.length_c   1.000
_cell.angle_alpha   90.00
_cell.angle_beta   90.00
_cell.angle_gamma   90.00
#
_symmetry.space_group_name_H-M   'P 1'
#
loop_
_entity.id
_entity.type
_entity.pdbx_description
1 polymer ?
#
loop_
_entity_poly.entity_id
_entity_poly.type
_entity_poly.pdbx_seq_one_letter_code
_entity_poly.pdbx_strand_id
1 'polypeptide(L)'
;MAQTKWYQLDNAAKIVPSTTGGSDSRVFRITCELKEKVDPEALQSAVTSAAREFPHFSSILKEGMFWYYLDQSDLEAEVTPDNQPALDTIYREGRRNLLYRVNYFGRRINLEMFHVLTDGTGAFEFLKVILAEYCRKRYGLEQLQITVSRAAGSDRQNDAFGKYYKKGKDKSEGQKTAPVRAYHLRGDRDENLQNHLLEGTVSVASFLAAARERNATVAELSTALFIQAALREMSVRDKKYPIVLSVPVNLRNYFPSDTARNFFGVINVVYDAALYEGTLESIIPVVRESFRKQLKQDQVELMMNSYAALEHNIAVKVVPLLIKNLVVSAINAKMQRGITGTISNVGKITVPEEMEPYIQKFSCFMAAPEVQICLCSYKDELVFGVASAFIQQPVIRDFFRDMVDMGIEVVLESNDFDRGTEVRPGAQAGGSAETRPGAQAGGSAETRPGAQAGGSAVTDPAASGDPAGKEAP
;
A
#
# COMPACT_ATOMS: atom_id res chain seq x y z
N MET A 1 -4.90 -2.70 41.56
CA MET A 1 -4.74 -1.92 40.31
C MET A 1 -3.87 -2.77 39.38
N ALA A 2 -4.42 -3.22 38.25
CA ALA A 2 -3.61 -3.93 37.26
C ALA A 2 -2.52 -2.98 36.75
N GLN A 3 -1.27 -3.41 36.80
CA GLN A 3 -0.17 -2.64 36.21
C GLN A 3 -0.43 -2.52 34.71
N THR A 4 -0.74 -1.32 34.24
CA THR A 4 -0.91 -1.02 32.82
C THR A 4 0.44 -1.22 32.15
N LYS A 5 0.52 -2.18 31.23
CA LYS A 5 1.76 -2.46 30.51
C LYS A 5 1.86 -1.48 29.35
N TRP A 6 2.99 -0.81 29.20
CA TRP A 6 3.27 0.07 28.07
C TRP A 6 4.43 -0.48 27.24
N TYR A 7 4.43 -0.15 25.95
CA TYR A 7 5.46 -0.59 25.02
C TYR A 7 6.07 0.63 24.32
N GLN A 8 7.38 0.64 24.24
CA GLN A 8 8.09 1.62 23.44
C GLN A 8 7.86 1.32 21.95
N LEU A 9 7.75 2.36 21.11
CA LEU A 9 7.68 2.17 19.66
C LEU A 9 9.03 1.65 19.13
N ASP A 10 8.98 0.76 18.11
CA ASP A 10 10.16 0.40 17.34
C ASP A 10 10.61 1.58 16.46
N ASN A 11 11.80 1.47 15.85
CA ASN A 11 12.39 2.57 15.11
C ASN A 11 11.55 3.03 13.91
N ALA A 12 10.91 2.11 13.19
CA ALA A 12 10.04 2.46 12.08
C ALA A 12 8.75 3.12 12.56
N ALA A 13 8.15 2.59 13.64
CA ALA A 13 6.92 3.11 14.22
C ALA A 13 7.05 4.55 14.74
N LYS A 14 8.23 4.96 15.22
CA LYS A 14 8.45 6.31 15.79
C LYS A 14 8.19 7.45 14.82
N ILE A 15 8.39 7.22 13.52
CA ILE A 15 8.20 8.26 12.50
C ILE A 15 6.77 8.27 11.93
N VAL A 16 6.02 7.18 12.06
CA VAL A 16 4.70 6.99 11.45
C VAL A 16 3.70 8.06 11.86
N PRO A 17 3.50 8.38 13.16
CA PRO A 17 2.50 9.38 13.55
C PRO A 17 2.77 10.76 12.95
N SER A 18 4.04 11.17 12.90
CA SER A 18 4.46 12.48 12.36
C SER A 18 4.39 12.58 10.84
N THR A 19 4.24 11.46 10.15
CA THR A 19 4.23 11.38 8.68
C THR A 19 2.88 10.98 8.10
N THR A 20 1.88 10.76 8.95
CA THR A 20 0.50 10.48 8.58
C THR A 20 -0.20 11.75 8.12
N GLY A 21 -0.86 11.73 6.97
CA GLY A 21 -1.64 12.86 6.49
C GLY A 21 -1.99 12.79 5.00
N GLY A 22 -2.98 13.56 4.57
CA GLY A 22 -3.48 13.53 3.20
C GLY A 22 -4.00 12.13 2.82
N SER A 23 -3.65 11.67 1.63
CA SER A 23 -3.97 10.31 1.16
C SER A 23 -3.10 9.20 1.76
N ASP A 24 -2.03 9.56 2.50
CA ASP A 24 -1.16 8.62 3.19
C ASP A 24 -1.54 8.50 4.67
N SER A 25 -2.55 7.70 4.95
CA SER A 25 -3.03 7.41 6.31
C SER A 25 -2.06 6.50 7.11
N ARG A 26 -1.01 5.98 6.49
CA ARG A 26 -0.14 4.94 7.06
C ARG A 26 -0.90 3.69 7.50
N VAL A 27 -2.06 3.46 6.93
CA VAL A 27 -2.86 2.25 7.13
C VAL A 27 -2.60 1.31 5.97
N PHE A 28 -2.44 0.04 6.28
CA PHE A 28 -2.41 -1.01 5.29
C PHE A 28 -3.55 -2.01 5.54
N ARG A 29 -4.04 -2.61 4.47
CA ARG A 29 -5.10 -3.62 4.49
C ARG A 29 -4.55 -4.93 3.98
N ILE A 30 -4.83 -6.00 4.71
CA ILE A 30 -4.66 -7.38 4.25
C ILE A 30 -6.04 -8.00 4.17
N THR A 31 -6.35 -8.60 3.04
CA THR A 31 -7.62 -9.27 2.80
C THR A 31 -7.40 -10.76 2.61
N CYS A 32 -8.23 -11.58 3.25
CA CYS A 32 -8.40 -12.98 2.91
C CYS A 32 -9.76 -13.16 2.26
N GLU A 33 -9.79 -13.66 1.05
CA GLU A 33 -11.02 -14.06 0.39
C GLU A 33 -11.28 -15.55 0.63
N LEU A 34 -12.42 -15.83 1.24
CA LEU A 34 -12.92 -17.19 1.47
C LEU A 34 -13.69 -17.69 0.25
N LYS A 35 -13.90 -19.01 0.16
CA LYS A 35 -14.77 -19.60 -0.86
C LYS A 35 -16.25 -19.42 -0.54
N GLU A 36 -16.59 -19.20 0.73
CA GLU A 36 -17.95 -18.99 1.23
C GLU A 36 -18.11 -17.59 1.84
N LYS A 37 -19.35 -17.16 2.04
CA LYS A 37 -19.65 -15.91 2.74
C LYS A 37 -19.15 -15.95 4.18
N VAL A 38 -18.61 -14.84 4.63
CA VAL A 38 -18.15 -14.66 6.01
C VAL A 38 -19.33 -14.77 6.96
N ASP A 39 -19.10 -15.53 8.04
CA ASP A 39 -20.00 -15.58 9.21
C ASP A 39 -19.49 -14.54 10.24
N PRO A 40 -20.23 -13.46 10.48
CA PRO A 40 -19.78 -12.38 11.35
C PRO A 40 -19.61 -12.79 12.81
N GLU A 41 -20.44 -13.71 13.32
CA GLU A 41 -20.39 -14.15 14.71
C GLU A 41 -19.15 -15.02 14.95
N ALA A 42 -18.87 -15.94 14.01
CA ALA A 42 -17.65 -16.74 14.03
C ALA A 42 -16.41 -15.85 13.92
N LEU A 43 -16.45 -14.80 13.07
CA LEU A 43 -15.34 -13.87 12.89
C LEU A 43 -15.12 -13.02 14.16
N GLN A 44 -16.18 -12.51 14.81
CA GLN A 44 -16.06 -11.78 16.06
C GLN A 44 -15.41 -12.65 17.15
N SER A 45 -15.86 -13.88 17.29
CA SER A 45 -15.26 -14.82 18.25
C SER A 45 -13.78 -15.09 17.96
N ALA A 46 -13.42 -15.24 16.68
CA ALA A 46 -12.06 -15.47 16.23
C ALA A 46 -11.13 -14.27 16.53
N VAL A 47 -11.59 -13.05 16.25
CA VAL A 47 -10.84 -11.82 16.52
C VAL A 47 -10.57 -11.66 18.02
N THR A 48 -11.60 -11.89 18.86
CA THR A 48 -11.47 -11.83 20.31
C THR A 48 -10.45 -12.86 20.82
N SER A 49 -10.44 -14.07 20.27
CA SER A 49 -9.48 -15.12 20.62
C SER A 49 -8.06 -14.78 20.18
N ALA A 50 -7.90 -14.34 18.95
CA ALA A 50 -6.59 -13.99 18.36
C ALA A 50 -5.93 -12.81 19.08
N ALA A 51 -6.71 -11.80 19.51
CA ALA A 51 -6.19 -10.63 20.23
C ALA A 51 -5.46 -11.01 21.54
N ARG A 52 -5.84 -12.11 22.18
CA ARG A 52 -5.18 -12.60 23.40
C ARG A 52 -3.75 -13.09 23.15
N GLU A 53 -3.46 -13.54 21.94
CA GLU A 53 -2.12 -13.99 21.54
C GLU A 53 -1.20 -12.83 21.12
N PHE A 54 -1.78 -11.66 20.82
CA PHE A 54 -1.06 -10.44 20.43
C PHE A 54 -1.40 -9.26 21.35
N PRO A 55 -1.10 -9.34 22.64
CA PRO A 55 -1.56 -8.34 23.61
C PRO A 55 -1.06 -6.92 23.32
N HIS A 56 0.04 -6.77 22.59
CA HIS A 56 0.54 -5.45 22.15
C HIS A 56 -0.34 -4.81 21.07
N PHE A 57 -1.16 -5.58 20.35
CA PHE A 57 -2.13 -5.01 19.39
C PHE A 57 -3.36 -4.42 20.10
N SER A 58 -3.69 -4.90 21.30
CA SER A 58 -4.73 -4.29 22.15
C SER A 58 -4.20 -3.03 22.86
N SER A 59 -3.44 -2.20 22.16
CA SER A 59 -2.88 -0.96 22.68
C SER A 59 -3.42 0.26 21.92
N ILE A 60 -3.46 1.38 22.64
CA ILE A 60 -3.74 2.70 22.09
C ILE A 60 -2.44 3.50 21.98
N LEU A 61 -2.33 4.38 21.01
CA LEU A 61 -1.19 5.28 20.87
C LEU A 61 -1.37 6.50 21.77
N LYS A 62 -0.36 6.78 22.57
CA LYS A 62 -0.32 7.94 23.45
C LYS A 62 0.91 8.81 23.16
N GLU A 63 0.75 10.08 23.42
CA GLU A 63 1.82 11.07 23.33
C GLU A 63 2.48 11.25 24.68
N GLY A 64 3.80 11.08 24.71
CA GLY A 64 4.64 11.46 25.83
C GLY A 64 5.35 12.79 25.54
N MET A 65 6.10 13.30 26.50
CA MET A 65 6.85 14.55 26.33
C MET A 65 7.88 14.48 25.18
N PHE A 66 8.52 13.33 25.00
CA PHE A 66 9.60 13.15 24.04
C PHE A 66 9.31 12.13 22.94
N TRP A 67 8.40 11.16 23.17
CA TRP A 67 8.08 10.06 22.26
C TRP A 67 6.64 9.63 22.39
N TYR A 68 6.09 9.11 21.31
CA TYR A 68 4.89 8.29 21.35
C TYR A 68 5.17 6.94 22.02
N TYR A 69 4.17 6.36 22.63
CA TYR A 69 4.21 5.01 23.19
C TYR A 69 2.87 4.30 23.05
N LEU A 70 2.92 2.97 23.07
CA LEU A 70 1.71 2.15 23.08
C LEU A 70 1.33 1.86 24.53
N ASP A 71 0.11 2.18 24.91
CA ASP A 71 -0.45 1.90 26.22
C ASP A 71 -1.49 0.79 26.09
N GLN A 72 -1.25 -0.33 26.77
CA GLN A 72 -2.18 -1.46 26.72
C GLN A 72 -3.55 -1.05 27.22
N SER A 73 -4.59 -1.39 26.47
CA SER A 73 -5.97 -1.03 26.77
C SER A 73 -6.85 -2.26 26.93
N ASP A 74 -8.02 -2.04 27.53
CA ASP A 74 -9.10 -3.01 27.69
C ASP A 74 -10.11 -2.98 26.51
N LEU A 75 -9.81 -2.23 25.46
CA LEU A 75 -10.64 -2.16 24.27
C LEU A 75 -10.61 -3.49 23.51
N GLU A 76 -11.78 -3.93 23.10
CA GLU A 76 -11.95 -5.08 22.23
C GLU A 76 -12.25 -4.61 20.81
N ALA A 77 -11.76 -5.35 19.81
CA ALA A 77 -12.05 -5.06 18.42
C ALA A 77 -13.44 -5.55 18.07
N GLU A 78 -14.26 -4.66 17.53
CA GLU A 78 -15.57 -4.98 16.98
C GLU A 78 -15.45 -5.29 15.48
N VAL A 79 -16.03 -6.42 15.06
CA VAL A 79 -16.11 -6.81 13.67
C VAL A 79 -17.31 -6.12 13.02
N THR A 80 -17.07 -5.34 11.97
CA THR A 80 -18.10 -4.56 11.30
C THR A 80 -18.18 -4.88 9.80
N PRO A 81 -19.34 -4.65 9.15
CA PRO A 81 -19.38 -4.63 7.69
C PRO A 81 -18.39 -3.59 7.12
N ASP A 82 -17.79 -3.88 5.97
CA ASP A 82 -16.87 -2.97 5.27
C ASP A 82 -17.65 -1.89 4.51
N ASN A 83 -18.13 -0.90 5.25
CA ASN A 83 -18.94 0.23 4.76
C ASN A 83 -18.24 1.58 4.89
N GLN A 84 -16.97 1.58 5.27
CA GLN A 84 -16.13 2.77 5.37
C GLN A 84 -15.11 2.79 4.23
N PRO A 85 -14.58 3.97 3.87
CA PRO A 85 -13.49 4.03 2.91
C PRO A 85 -12.32 3.15 3.33
N ALA A 86 -11.81 2.36 2.39
CA ALA A 86 -10.65 1.52 2.64
C ALA A 86 -9.40 2.38 2.88
N LEU A 87 -8.53 1.91 3.75
CA LEU A 87 -7.29 2.60 4.12
C LEU A 87 -7.50 3.99 4.76
N ASP A 88 -8.71 4.29 5.25
CA ASP A 88 -8.95 5.53 5.99
C ASP A 88 -8.19 5.55 7.32
N THR A 89 -7.94 6.76 7.80
CA THR A 89 -7.20 7.03 9.03
C THR A 89 -7.81 6.31 10.23
N ILE A 90 -7.02 5.43 10.85
CA ILE A 90 -7.39 4.72 12.09
C ILE A 90 -7.02 5.57 13.31
N TYR A 91 -5.78 6.09 13.33
CA TYR A 91 -5.33 6.92 14.44
C TYR A 91 -5.84 8.35 14.30
N ARG A 92 -6.48 8.85 15.34
CA ARG A 92 -6.88 10.26 15.48
C ARG A 92 -6.41 10.75 16.84
N GLU A 93 -5.67 11.86 16.83
CA GLU A 93 -5.15 12.49 18.04
C GLU A 93 -6.26 12.73 19.07
N GLY A 94 -5.98 12.43 20.33
CA GLY A 94 -6.94 12.58 21.43
C GLY A 94 -8.06 11.53 21.47
N ARG A 95 -8.15 10.61 20.53
CA ARG A 95 -9.12 9.51 20.57
C ARG A 95 -8.52 8.25 21.20
N ARG A 96 -9.33 7.59 22.03
CA ARG A 96 -9.00 6.29 22.61
C ARG A 96 -9.60 5.20 21.73
N ASN A 97 -8.82 4.66 20.80
CA ASN A 97 -9.25 3.59 19.91
C ASN A 97 -8.10 2.62 19.63
N LEU A 98 -8.43 1.39 19.29
CA LEU A 98 -7.46 0.42 18.77
C LEU A 98 -6.84 0.92 17.46
N LEU A 99 -5.62 0.49 17.18
CA LEU A 99 -4.87 0.89 16.00
C LEU A 99 -5.01 -0.12 14.84
N TYR A 100 -5.99 -0.99 14.94
CA TYR A 100 -6.43 -1.89 13.88
C TYR A 100 -7.94 -2.02 13.88
N ARG A 101 -8.49 -2.46 12.77
CA ARG A 101 -9.90 -2.82 12.64
C ARG A 101 -10.04 -4.07 11.77
N VAL A 102 -11.06 -4.87 12.04
CA VAL A 102 -11.44 -6.04 11.24
C VAL A 102 -12.83 -5.80 10.70
N ASN A 103 -12.98 -5.90 9.41
CA ASN A 103 -14.28 -5.79 8.75
C ASN A 103 -14.44 -6.89 7.70
N TYR A 104 -15.67 -7.05 7.20
CA TYR A 104 -15.97 -8.07 6.21
C TYR A 104 -16.89 -7.54 5.12
N PHE A 105 -16.73 -8.08 3.91
CA PHE A 105 -17.62 -7.83 2.78
C PHE A 105 -17.79 -9.12 1.96
N GLY A 106 -19.01 -9.64 1.88
CA GLY A 106 -19.29 -10.87 1.14
C GLY A 106 -18.46 -12.04 1.63
N ARG A 107 -17.44 -12.44 0.86
CA ARG A 107 -16.51 -13.53 1.17
C ARG A 107 -15.17 -13.02 1.73
N ARG A 108 -14.97 -11.72 1.84
CA ARG A 108 -13.71 -11.10 2.22
C ARG A 108 -13.66 -10.74 3.70
N ILE A 109 -12.60 -11.16 4.38
CA ILE A 109 -12.21 -10.71 5.71
C ILE A 109 -11.07 -9.73 5.53
N ASN A 110 -11.24 -8.50 6.00
CA ASN A 110 -10.25 -7.44 5.87
C ASN A 110 -9.69 -7.10 7.25
N LEU A 111 -8.38 -7.09 7.35
CA LEU A 111 -7.63 -6.59 8.51
C LEU A 111 -6.92 -5.29 8.08
N GLU A 112 -7.28 -4.17 8.67
CA GLU A 112 -6.58 -2.90 8.49
C GLU A 112 -5.80 -2.56 9.76
N MET A 113 -4.55 -2.15 9.56
CA MET A 113 -3.65 -1.83 10.65
C MET A 113 -2.93 -0.52 10.40
N PHE A 114 -2.85 0.31 11.44
CA PHE A 114 -1.98 1.47 11.45
C PHE A 114 -0.53 1.01 11.65
N HIS A 115 0.35 1.42 10.77
CA HIS A 115 1.72 0.89 10.65
C HIS A 115 2.62 1.12 11.89
N VAL A 116 2.10 1.81 12.91
CA VAL A 116 2.72 1.92 14.24
C VAL A 116 2.77 0.57 14.97
N LEU A 117 1.78 -0.31 14.76
CA LEU A 117 1.70 -1.59 15.46
C LEU A 117 2.70 -2.60 14.92
N THR A 118 2.79 -2.72 13.61
CA THR A 118 3.47 -3.83 12.94
C THR A 118 3.72 -3.55 11.46
N ASP A 119 4.55 -4.37 10.84
CA ASP A 119 4.69 -4.49 9.39
C ASP A 119 3.78 -5.57 8.81
N GLY A 120 3.83 -5.74 7.47
CA GLY A 120 3.04 -6.73 6.77
C GLY A 120 3.25 -8.16 7.28
N THR A 121 4.48 -8.52 7.68
CA THR A 121 4.78 -9.87 8.21
C THR A 121 4.05 -10.13 9.52
N GLY A 122 4.15 -9.22 10.49
CA GLY A 122 3.46 -9.39 11.78
C GLY A 122 1.94 -9.32 11.65
N ALA A 123 1.43 -8.51 10.72
CA ALA A 123 -0.01 -8.46 10.44
C ALA A 123 -0.53 -9.75 9.79
N PHE A 124 0.22 -10.35 8.87
CA PHE A 124 -0.15 -11.66 8.31
C PHE A 124 -0.14 -12.77 9.37
N GLU A 125 0.81 -12.76 10.31
CA GLU A 125 0.79 -13.71 11.43
C GLU A 125 -0.49 -13.52 12.29
N PHE A 126 -0.89 -12.29 12.56
CA PHE A 126 -2.14 -12.02 13.27
C PHE A 126 -3.37 -12.48 12.47
N LEU A 127 -3.42 -12.17 11.18
CA LEU A 127 -4.52 -12.62 10.31
C LEU A 127 -4.60 -14.13 10.24
N LYS A 128 -3.48 -14.86 10.16
CA LYS A 128 -3.46 -16.33 10.17
C LYS A 128 -4.09 -16.89 11.46
N VAL A 129 -3.80 -16.28 12.60
CA VAL A 129 -4.42 -16.69 13.87
C VAL A 129 -5.92 -16.43 13.83
N ILE A 130 -6.37 -15.24 13.36
CA ILE A 130 -7.80 -14.94 13.19
C ILE A 130 -8.46 -15.99 12.29
N LEU A 131 -7.86 -16.29 11.13
CA LEU A 131 -8.41 -17.26 10.17
C LEU A 131 -8.50 -18.68 10.75
N ALA A 132 -7.52 -19.09 11.53
CA ALA A 132 -7.56 -20.41 12.15
C ALA A 132 -8.62 -20.49 13.25
N GLU A 133 -8.75 -19.48 14.11
CA GLU A 133 -9.84 -19.41 15.08
C GLU A 133 -11.21 -19.37 14.38
N TYR A 134 -11.31 -18.63 13.27
CA TYR A 134 -12.49 -18.61 12.42
C TYR A 134 -12.81 -20.02 11.86
N CYS A 135 -11.83 -20.70 11.31
CA CYS A 135 -12.02 -22.05 10.75
C CYS A 135 -12.38 -23.06 11.83
N ARG A 136 -11.79 -22.98 13.03
CA ARG A 136 -12.20 -23.82 14.17
C ARG A 136 -13.67 -23.61 14.49
N LYS A 137 -14.09 -22.36 14.59
CA LYS A 137 -15.45 -22.00 14.98
C LYS A 137 -16.48 -22.31 13.89
N ARG A 138 -16.17 -21.97 12.63
CA ARG A 138 -17.11 -22.05 11.50
C ARG A 138 -17.20 -23.45 10.91
N TYR A 139 -16.06 -24.17 10.85
CA TYR A 139 -15.94 -25.46 10.16
C TYR A 139 -15.63 -26.62 11.08
N GLY A 140 -15.53 -26.40 12.39
CA GLY A 140 -15.29 -27.47 13.36
C GLY A 140 -13.88 -28.05 13.32
N LEU A 141 -12.89 -27.28 12.87
CA LEU A 141 -11.49 -27.72 12.77
C LEU A 141 -10.78 -27.60 14.14
N GLU A 142 -11.28 -28.28 15.17
CA GLU A 142 -10.79 -28.15 16.55
C GLU A 142 -9.31 -28.57 16.70
N GLN A 143 -8.84 -29.51 15.91
CA GLN A 143 -7.47 -30.04 15.96
C GLN A 143 -6.45 -29.18 15.18
N LEU A 144 -6.92 -28.12 14.50
CA LEU A 144 -6.06 -27.24 13.72
C LEU A 144 -4.96 -26.64 14.58
N GLN A 145 -3.71 -26.97 14.28
CA GLN A 145 -2.56 -26.40 14.93
C GLN A 145 -1.96 -25.32 14.04
N ILE A 146 -1.88 -24.10 14.57
CA ILE A 146 -1.13 -23.04 13.90
C ILE A 146 0.28 -23.06 14.49
N THR A 147 1.26 -23.20 13.62
CA THR A 147 2.62 -22.87 14.00
C THR A 147 2.79 -21.35 13.92
N VAL A 148 2.19 -20.65 14.86
CA VAL A 148 2.64 -19.28 15.14
C VAL A 148 4.04 -19.45 15.70
N SER A 149 5.04 -18.70 15.21
CA SER A 149 6.40 -18.78 15.74
C SER A 149 6.36 -18.98 17.26
N ARG A 150 6.95 -20.09 17.74
CA ARG A 150 6.96 -20.47 19.16
C ARG A 150 7.86 -19.56 20.01
N ALA A 151 8.30 -18.42 19.43
CA ALA A 151 8.97 -17.42 20.22
C ALA A 151 8.13 -17.08 21.45
N ALA A 152 8.73 -17.08 22.60
CA ALA A 152 8.09 -16.64 23.84
C ALA A 152 7.39 -15.31 23.56
N GLY A 153 6.21 -15.09 24.14
CA GLY A 153 5.43 -13.86 23.88
C GLY A 153 6.23 -12.56 24.04
N SER A 154 7.33 -12.60 24.81
CA SER A 154 8.32 -11.53 24.93
C SER A 154 9.09 -11.26 23.63
N ASP A 155 9.46 -12.29 22.86
CA ASP A 155 10.29 -12.11 21.66
C ASP A 155 9.50 -11.50 20.50
N ARG A 156 8.18 -11.78 20.42
CA ARG A 156 7.29 -11.13 19.45
C ARG A 156 7.08 -9.64 19.72
N GLN A 157 7.26 -9.20 20.97
CA GLN A 157 7.04 -7.82 21.39
C GLN A 157 8.33 -7.00 21.38
N ASN A 158 9.50 -7.64 21.21
CA ASN A 158 10.80 -6.99 21.28
C ASN A 158 11.13 -6.23 19.98
N ASP A 159 11.82 -5.10 20.13
CA ASP A 159 12.40 -4.35 19.02
C ASP A 159 13.66 -5.06 18.51
N ALA A 160 13.56 -5.60 17.26
CA ALA A 160 14.67 -6.29 16.63
C ALA A 160 15.80 -5.36 16.21
N PHE A 161 15.55 -4.07 15.96
CA PHE A 161 16.60 -3.12 15.61
C PHE A 161 17.63 -2.99 16.75
N GLY A 162 17.18 -2.87 17.99
CA GLY A 162 18.06 -2.79 19.15
C GLY A 162 18.92 -4.05 19.35
N LYS A 163 18.37 -5.24 19.03
CA LYS A 163 19.07 -6.53 19.16
C LYS A 163 20.29 -6.63 18.22
N TYR A 164 20.19 -6.08 17.02
CA TYR A 164 21.23 -6.23 15.98
C TYR A 164 22.11 -4.99 15.80
N TYR A 165 21.84 -3.91 16.53
CA TYR A 165 22.64 -2.68 16.42
C TYR A 165 24.09 -2.88 16.83
N LYS A 166 25.02 -2.42 15.97
CA LYS A 166 26.47 -2.43 16.20
C LYS A 166 27.00 -0.99 16.15
N LYS A 167 27.40 -0.47 17.31
CA LYS A 167 27.94 0.89 17.43
C LYS A 167 29.16 1.09 16.50
N GLY A 168 29.15 2.18 15.72
CA GLY A 168 30.25 2.55 14.82
C GLY A 168 30.13 1.99 13.40
N LYS A 169 29.16 1.13 13.10
CA LYS A 169 28.84 0.64 11.76
C LYS A 169 27.74 1.42 11.04
N ASP A 170 27.38 2.57 11.55
CA ASP A 170 26.36 3.48 11.03
C ASP A 170 26.89 4.52 10.01
N LYS A 171 28.21 4.58 9.85
CA LYS A 171 28.84 5.52 8.92
C LYS A 171 29.09 4.83 7.58
N SER A 172 28.22 5.07 6.62
CA SER A 172 28.55 4.85 5.21
C SER A 172 29.52 5.97 4.77
N GLU A 173 30.78 5.65 4.66
CA GLU A 173 31.71 6.48 3.86
C GLU A 173 31.24 6.37 2.40
N GLY A 174 30.55 7.37 1.89
CA GLY A 174 30.36 7.55 0.46
C GLY A 174 28.96 7.67 -0.13
N GLN A 175 27.87 7.58 0.61
CA GLN A 175 26.55 7.82 0.02
C GLN A 175 25.75 8.93 0.72
N LYS A 176 26.31 10.13 0.77
CA LYS A 176 25.49 11.34 0.79
C LYS A 176 25.10 11.69 -0.66
N THR A 177 24.35 10.84 -1.30
CA THR A 177 23.61 11.26 -2.49
C THR A 177 22.55 12.27 -2.00
N ALA A 178 22.72 13.52 -2.43
CA ALA A 178 21.66 14.53 -2.25
C ALA A 178 20.33 13.92 -2.73
N PRO A 179 19.21 14.19 -2.06
CA PRO A 179 17.91 13.65 -2.48
C PRO A 179 17.67 14.12 -3.92
N VAL A 180 17.75 13.18 -4.84
CA VAL A 180 17.42 13.40 -6.26
C VAL A 180 15.94 13.66 -6.33
N ARG A 181 15.52 14.72 -7.03
CA ARG A 181 14.12 14.94 -7.33
C ARG A 181 13.69 13.91 -8.37
N ALA A 182 12.76 13.05 -8.02
CA ALA A 182 12.20 12.06 -8.92
C ALA A 182 11.11 12.65 -9.83
N TYR A 183 10.76 11.91 -10.87
CA TYR A 183 9.51 12.11 -11.59
C TYR A 183 8.32 11.81 -10.66
N HIS A 184 7.29 12.66 -10.69
CA HIS A 184 6.05 12.45 -9.96
C HIS A 184 4.92 12.14 -10.94
N LEU A 185 4.16 11.10 -10.62
CA LEU A 185 2.94 10.76 -11.33
C LEU A 185 1.94 11.90 -11.23
N ARG A 186 1.11 12.08 -12.25
CA ARG A 186 0.15 13.16 -12.34
C ARG A 186 -1.25 12.60 -12.56
N GLY A 187 -2.23 13.28 -12.01
CA GLY A 187 -3.64 12.93 -12.13
C GLY A 187 -4.49 13.74 -11.17
N ASP A 188 -5.78 13.71 -11.39
CA ASP A 188 -6.75 14.30 -10.49
C ASP A 188 -6.87 13.43 -9.23
N ARG A 189 -6.88 14.07 -8.07
CA ARG A 189 -7.02 13.40 -6.78
C ARG A 189 -8.47 13.40 -6.35
N ASP A 190 -8.85 12.40 -5.56
CA ASP A 190 -10.14 12.39 -4.89
C ASP A 190 -10.28 13.60 -3.95
N GLU A 191 -11.44 14.25 -3.94
CA GLU A 191 -11.71 15.45 -3.12
C GLU A 191 -11.58 15.15 -1.62
N ASN A 192 -11.86 13.92 -1.20
CA ASN A 192 -11.72 13.46 0.18
C ASN A 192 -10.34 12.86 0.47
N LEU A 193 -9.40 12.93 -0.47
CA LEU A 193 -8.06 12.35 -0.38
C LEU A 193 -8.06 10.83 -0.14
N GLN A 194 -9.10 10.14 -0.59
CA GLN A 194 -9.22 8.69 -0.46
C GLN A 194 -8.32 7.97 -1.47
N ASN A 195 -7.88 6.77 -1.11
CA ASN A 195 -7.18 5.88 -2.02
C ASN A 195 -8.18 5.03 -2.80
N HIS A 196 -7.99 4.98 -4.11
CA HIS A 196 -8.67 4.05 -5.00
C HIS A 196 -7.93 2.73 -5.00
N LEU A 197 -8.63 1.63 -4.76
CA LEU A 197 -8.04 0.30 -4.72
C LEU A 197 -8.35 -0.46 -6.00
N LEU A 198 -7.30 -1.03 -6.59
CA LEU A 198 -7.40 -1.96 -7.71
C LEU A 198 -6.64 -3.24 -7.36
N GLU A 199 -7.27 -4.37 -7.59
CA GLU A 199 -6.67 -5.69 -7.39
C GLU A 199 -6.50 -6.37 -8.75
N GLY A 200 -5.27 -6.69 -9.13
CA GLY A 200 -4.96 -7.48 -10.31
C GLY A 200 -4.48 -8.86 -9.90
N THR A 201 -5.16 -9.89 -10.35
CA THR A 201 -4.81 -11.29 -10.07
C THR A 201 -4.31 -11.96 -11.34
N VAL A 202 -3.16 -12.66 -11.24
CA VAL A 202 -2.54 -13.43 -12.32
C VAL A 202 -2.07 -14.79 -11.81
N SER A 203 -1.90 -15.76 -12.71
CA SER A 203 -1.27 -17.05 -12.35
C SER A 203 0.20 -16.85 -11.95
N VAL A 204 0.59 -17.40 -10.80
CA VAL A 204 2.00 -17.46 -10.36
C VAL A 204 2.86 -18.15 -11.41
N ALA A 205 2.37 -19.28 -11.96
CA ALA A 205 3.11 -20.05 -12.96
C ALA A 205 3.37 -19.22 -14.22
N SER A 206 2.35 -18.50 -14.75
CA SER A 206 2.48 -17.67 -15.94
C SER A 206 3.42 -16.48 -15.71
N PHE A 207 3.31 -15.80 -14.58
CA PHE A 207 4.19 -14.67 -14.26
C PHE A 207 5.64 -15.10 -14.04
N LEU A 208 5.87 -16.26 -13.38
CA LEU A 208 7.20 -16.83 -13.22
C LEU A 208 7.81 -17.26 -14.56
N ALA A 209 7.01 -17.79 -15.49
CA ALA A 209 7.49 -18.13 -16.83
C ALA A 209 7.99 -16.89 -17.57
N ALA A 210 7.18 -15.81 -17.60
CA ALA A 210 7.55 -14.54 -18.21
C ALA A 210 8.79 -13.89 -17.57
N ALA A 211 8.93 -14.04 -16.24
CA ALA A 211 10.12 -13.56 -15.52
C ALA A 211 11.37 -14.37 -15.87
N ARG A 212 11.26 -15.70 -15.96
CA ARG A 212 12.38 -16.58 -16.32
C ARG A 212 12.87 -16.36 -17.75
N GLU A 213 11.96 -16.15 -18.71
CA GLU A 213 12.34 -15.81 -20.09
C GLU A 213 13.24 -14.57 -20.17
N ARG A 214 13.07 -13.65 -19.22
CA ARG A 214 13.85 -12.39 -19.10
C ARG A 214 14.98 -12.49 -18.06
N ASN A 215 15.25 -13.70 -17.56
CA ASN A 215 16.20 -13.93 -16.45
C ASN A 215 15.94 -13.04 -15.23
N ALA A 216 14.69 -12.67 -14.96
CA ALA A 216 14.30 -11.80 -13.86
C ALA A 216 13.60 -12.57 -12.73
N THR A 217 13.67 -12.05 -11.52
CA THR A 217 12.81 -12.46 -10.40
C THR A 217 11.44 -11.80 -10.50
N VAL A 218 10.46 -12.30 -9.75
CA VAL A 218 9.12 -11.66 -9.66
C VAL A 218 9.26 -10.18 -9.27
N ALA A 219 10.08 -9.87 -8.28
CA ALA A 219 10.29 -8.50 -7.82
C ALA A 219 10.96 -7.61 -8.89
N GLU A 220 11.97 -8.12 -9.60
CA GLU A 220 12.65 -7.40 -10.67
C GLU A 220 11.72 -7.12 -11.84
N LEU A 221 10.96 -8.12 -12.30
CA LEU A 221 10.02 -7.95 -13.41
C LEU A 221 8.91 -6.96 -13.03
N SER A 222 8.29 -7.12 -11.85
CA SER A 222 7.24 -6.20 -11.39
C SER A 222 7.74 -4.77 -11.26
N THR A 223 8.97 -4.58 -10.76
CA THR A 223 9.61 -3.25 -10.67
C THR A 223 9.87 -2.66 -12.05
N ALA A 224 10.35 -3.47 -13.00
CA ALA A 224 10.61 -3.03 -14.38
C ALA A 224 9.32 -2.64 -15.12
N LEU A 225 8.24 -3.42 -14.93
CA LEU A 225 6.91 -3.10 -15.46
C LEU A 225 6.38 -1.76 -14.95
N PHE A 226 6.53 -1.50 -13.64
CA PHE A 226 6.10 -0.22 -13.08
C PHE A 226 6.93 0.95 -13.64
N ILE A 227 8.24 0.78 -13.78
CA ILE A 227 9.13 1.78 -14.41
C ILE A 227 8.69 2.02 -15.87
N GLN A 228 8.43 0.97 -16.64
CA GLN A 228 8.01 1.10 -18.03
C GLN A 228 6.68 1.84 -18.18
N ALA A 229 5.70 1.50 -17.37
CA ALA A 229 4.41 2.19 -17.34
C ALA A 229 4.57 3.67 -16.99
N ALA A 230 5.40 4.00 -15.98
CA ALA A 230 5.70 5.39 -15.63
C ALA A 230 6.44 6.16 -16.74
N LEU A 231 7.35 5.51 -17.49
CA LEU A 231 8.07 6.11 -18.63
C LEU A 231 7.12 6.52 -19.77
N ARG A 232 6.04 5.76 -20.00
CA ARG A 232 5.04 6.09 -21.01
C ARG A 232 4.25 7.35 -20.71
N GLU A 233 4.03 7.63 -19.41
CA GLU A 233 3.34 8.84 -18.95
C GLU A 233 4.25 10.09 -18.93
N MET A 234 5.57 9.91 -19.04
CA MET A 234 6.50 11.03 -18.98
C MET A 234 6.47 11.87 -20.25
N SER A 235 6.21 13.17 -20.10
CA SER A 235 6.45 14.13 -21.18
C SER A 235 7.95 14.25 -21.49
N VAL A 236 8.30 14.74 -22.68
CA VAL A 236 9.71 14.99 -23.07
C VAL A 236 10.42 15.88 -22.04
N ARG A 237 9.72 16.85 -21.45
CA ARG A 237 10.28 17.77 -20.43
C ARG A 237 10.53 17.09 -19.10
N ASP A 238 9.81 16.02 -18.79
CA ASP A 238 9.94 15.28 -17.53
C ASP A 238 11.10 14.27 -17.56
N LYS A 239 11.56 13.85 -18.74
CA LYS A 239 12.64 12.87 -18.91
C LYS A 239 13.98 13.26 -18.27
N LYS A 240 14.14 14.52 -17.84
CA LYS A 240 15.28 14.98 -17.04
C LYS A 240 15.24 14.51 -15.57
N TYR A 241 14.10 14.00 -15.10
CA TYR A 241 13.95 13.44 -13.75
C TYR A 241 14.02 11.92 -13.82
N PRO A 242 14.77 11.26 -12.93
CA PRO A 242 14.73 9.81 -12.85
C PRO A 242 13.40 9.31 -12.31
N ILE A 243 13.03 8.09 -12.68
CA ILE A 243 12.01 7.32 -11.98
C ILE A 243 12.68 6.67 -10.78
N VAL A 244 12.10 6.83 -9.60
CA VAL A 244 12.60 6.25 -8.36
C VAL A 244 11.49 5.44 -7.71
N LEU A 245 11.68 4.13 -7.64
CA LEU A 245 10.75 3.24 -6.92
C LEU A 245 11.33 2.85 -5.57
N SER A 246 10.55 3.09 -4.53
CA SER A 246 10.86 2.66 -3.18
C SER A 246 10.43 1.20 -3.00
N VAL A 247 11.34 0.35 -2.52
CA VAL A 247 11.09 -1.08 -2.36
C VAL A 247 11.39 -1.48 -0.91
N PRO A 248 10.36 -1.74 -0.10
CA PRO A 248 10.55 -2.29 1.24
C PRO A 248 11.15 -3.69 1.22
N VAL A 249 12.05 -3.94 2.16
CA VAL A 249 12.80 -5.20 2.29
C VAL A 249 12.59 -5.78 3.68
N ASN A 250 12.15 -7.02 3.78
CA ASN A 250 12.00 -7.72 5.06
C ASN A 250 13.38 -8.05 5.64
N LEU A 251 13.76 -7.38 6.73
CA LEU A 251 15.05 -7.58 7.38
C LEU A 251 15.18 -8.95 8.09
N ARG A 252 14.06 -9.66 8.31
CA ARG A 252 14.08 -11.01 8.90
C ARG A 252 14.79 -12.02 7.99
N ASN A 253 14.89 -11.74 6.69
CA ASN A 253 15.64 -12.56 5.74
C ASN A 253 17.17 -12.46 5.94
N TYR A 254 17.64 -11.42 6.63
CA TYR A 254 19.05 -11.13 6.89
C TYR A 254 19.42 -11.27 8.36
N PHE A 255 18.47 -10.99 9.24
CA PHE A 255 18.62 -11.01 10.70
C PHE A 255 17.49 -11.80 11.31
N PRO A 256 17.71 -13.09 11.63
CA PRO A 256 16.66 -13.95 12.17
C PRO A 256 15.94 -13.34 13.37
N SER A 257 14.65 -13.12 13.26
CA SER A 257 13.83 -12.50 14.30
C SER A 257 12.38 -12.95 14.19
N ASP A 258 11.80 -13.31 15.33
CA ASP A 258 10.39 -13.68 15.46
C ASP A 258 9.51 -12.50 15.89
N THR A 259 10.03 -11.28 15.84
CA THR A 259 9.26 -10.09 16.20
C THR A 259 8.03 -9.94 15.32
N ALA A 260 6.89 -9.66 15.94
CA ALA A 260 5.67 -9.23 15.23
C ALA A 260 5.61 -7.71 15.04
N ARG A 261 6.67 -6.98 15.41
CA ARG A 261 6.79 -5.53 15.24
C ARG A 261 7.46 -5.18 13.92
N ASN A 262 7.56 -3.90 13.60
CA ASN A 262 8.21 -3.47 12.39
C ASN A 262 9.69 -3.88 12.37
N PHE A 263 10.07 -4.62 11.32
CA PHE A 263 11.47 -4.96 11.08
C PHE A 263 11.73 -5.06 9.58
N PHE A 264 11.74 -3.90 8.93
CA PHE A 264 11.98 -3.77 7.49
C PHE A 264 12.96 -2.63 7.21
N GLY A 265 13.57 -2.67 6.06
CA GLY A 265 14.35 -1.58 5.48
C GLY A 265 13.76 -1.15 4.14
N VAL A 266 14.35 -0.16 3.52
CA VAL A 266 13.90 0.36 2.22
C VAL A 266 15.10 0.55 1.30
N ILE A 267 15.03 0.01 0.09
CA ILE A 267 15.95 0.31 -1.00
C ILE A 267 15.25 1.18 -2.05
N ASN A 268 16.03 1.97 -2.80
CA ASN A 268 15.51 2.79 -3.88
C ASN A 268 16.09 2.32 -5.21
N VAL A 269 15.21 1.95 -6.13
CA VAL A 269 15.57 1.62 -7.51
C VAL A 269 15.45 2.88 -8.33
N VAL A 270 16.59 3.39 -8.81
CA VAL A 270 16.68 4.61 -9.61
C VAL A 270 16.89 4.24 -11.08
N TYR A 271 15.99 4.73 -11.94
CA TYR A 271 16.10 4.54 -13.38
C TYR A 271 16.16 5.89 -14.10
N ASP A 272 17.21 6.09 -14.89
CA ASP A 272 17.33 7.28 -15.73
C ASP A 272 16.52 7.10 -17.01
N ALA A 273 15.54 7.98 -17.23
CA ALA A 273 14.69 7.93 -18.43
C ALA A 273 15.46 8.06 -19.75
N ALA A 274 16.67 8.61 -19.72
CA ALA A 274 17.53 8.70 -20.91
C ALA A 274 18.08 7.33 -21.37
N LEU A 275 18.08 6.32 -20.49
CA LEU A 275 18.51 4.96 -20.80
C LEU A 275 17.42 4.09 -21.43
N TYR A 276 16.21 4.62 -21.59
CA TYR A 276 15.09 3.85 -22.09
C TYR A 276 15.11 3.67 -23.61
N GLU A 277 15.25 2.43 -24.06
CA GLU A 277 15.32 2.04 -25.46
C GLU A 277 13.97 1.57 -26.04
N GLY A 278 12.87 1.78 -25.29
CA GLY A 278 11.52 1.41 -25.72
C GLY A 278 11.06 0.02 -25.27
N THR A 279 11.91 -0.76 -24.57
CA THR A 279 11.65 -2.14 -24.19
C THR A 279 11.95 -2.43 -22.73
N LEU A 280 11.34 -3.49 -22.18
CA LEU A 280 11.62 -3.99 -20.82
C LEU A 280 13.07 -4.49 -20.67
N GLU A 281 13.65 -4.99 -21.75
CA GLU A 281 15.00 -5.52 -21.79
C GLU A 281 16.05 -4.45 -21.48
N SER A 282 15.75 -3.17 -21.73
CA SER A 282 16.63 -2.05 -21.31
C SER A 282 16.49 -1.71 -19.82
N ILE A 283 15.36 -2.03 -19.19
CA ILE A 283 15.07 -1.69 -17.79
C ILE A 283 15.53 -2.78 -16.82
N ILE A 284 15.25 -4.05 -17.13
CA ILE A 284 15.51 -5.19 -16.24
C ILE A 284 16.97 -5.27 -15.74
N PRO A 285 18.00 -5.08 -16.58
CA PRO A 285 19.40 -5.10 -16.10
C PRO A 285 19.71 -4.03 -15.06
N VAL A 286 19.16 -2.83 -15.21
CA VAL A 286 19.37 -1.71 -14.26
C VAL A 286 18.68 -2.02 -12.92
N VAL A 287 17.45 -2.54 -12.97
CA VAL A 287 16.72 -2.98 -11.77
C VAL A 287 17.48 -4.08 -11.06
N ARG A 288 17.90 -5.13 -11.77
CA ARG A 288 18.68 -6.25 -11.21
C ARG A 288 19.95 -5.79 -10.53
N GLU A 289 20.72 -4.92 -11.19
CA GLU A 289 21.96 -4.41 -10.61
C GLU A 289 21.71 -3.57 -9.35
N SER A 290 20.62 -2.80 -9.34
CA SER A 290 20.18 -2.03 -8.16
C SER A 290 19.86 -2.96 -6.98
N PHE A 291 19.07 -4.02 -7.22
CA PHE A 291 18.76 -5.02 -6.20
C PHE A 291 20.03 -5.72 -5.72
N ARG A 292 20.87 -6.20 -6.67
CA ARG A 292 22.12 -6.91 -6.36
C ARG A 292 23.07 -6.08 -5.49
N LYS A 293 23.16 -4.78 -5.74
CA LYS A 293 24.05 -3.87 -4.96
C LYS A 293 23.50 -3.63 -3.56
N GLN A 294 22.20 -3.27 -3.46
CA GLN A 294 21.61 -2.80 -2.21
C GLN A 294 21.21 -3.94 -1.27
N LEU A 295 20.97 -5.14 -1.79
CA LEU A 295 20.58 -6.32 -1.00
C LEU A 295 21.77 -7.20 -0.58
N LYS A 296 23.02 -6.73 -0.76
CA LYS A 296 24.18 -7.39 -0.16
C LYS A 296 24.11 -7.30 1.36
N GLN A 297 24.57 -8.36 2.05
CA GLN A 297 24.53 -8.46 3.51
C GLN A 297 25.15 -7.23 4.20
N ASP A 298 26.29 -6.75 3.71
CA ASP A 298 26.99 -5.59 4.26
C ASP A 298 26.18 -4.29 4.09
N GLN A 299 25.50 -4.09 2.95
CA GLN A 299 24.67 -2.93 2.68
C GLN A 299 23.38 -2.95 3.52
N VAL A 300 22.76 -4.12 3.68
CA VAL A 300 21.59 -4.30 4.53
C VAL A 300 21.97 -4.09 6.01
N GLU A 301 23.16 -4.55 6.44
CA GLU A 301 23.68 -4.29 7.80
C GLU A 301 23.90 -2.79 8.04
N LEU A 302 24.47 -2.07 7.08
CA LEU A 302 24.64 -0.62 7.15
C LEU A 302 23.29 0.11 7.25
N MET A 303 22.33 -0.28 6.42
CA MET A 303 20.97 0.29 6.44
C MET A 303 20.30 0.06 7.78
N MET A 304 20.29 -1.16 8.30
CA MET A 304 19.74 -1.52 9.60
C MET A 304 20.40 -0.72 10.73
N ASN A 305 21.73 -0.64 10.74
CA ASN A 305 22.47 0.13 11.74
C ASN A 305 22.16 1.63 11.65
N SER A 306 21.99 2.20 10.45
CA SER A 306 21.65 3.62 10.28
C SER A 306 20.28 3.96 10.88
N TYR A 307 19.31 3.07 10.75
CA TYR A 307 18.00 3.24 11.39
C TYR A 307 18.10 3.14 12.91
N ALA A 308 18.82 2.15 13.43
CA ALA A 308 19.02 1.98 14.85
C ALA A 308 19.84 3.13 15.48
N ALA A 309 20.78 3.71 14.77
CA ALA A 309 21.63 4.81 15.26
C ALA A 309 20.83 6.07 15.62
N LEU A 310 19.71 6.35 14.93
CA LEU A 310 18.84 7.47 15.25
C LEU A 310 18.29 7.39 16.68
N GLU A 311 18.05 6.19 17.17
CA GLU A 311 17.56 5.96 18.53
C GLU A 311 18.64 6.18 19.60
N HIS A 312 19.90 5.91 19.25
CA HIS A 312 21.03 6.05 20.15
C HIS A 312 21.58 7.48 20.23
N ASN A 313 21.08 8.39 19.39
CA ASN A 313 21.52 9.79 19.40
C ASN A 313 20.90 10.55 20.59
N ILE A 314 21.72 10.92 21.57
CA ILE A 314 21.28 11.63 22.78
C ILE A 314 20.61 12.96 22.44
N ALA A 315 21.12 13.70 21.45
CA ALA A 315 20.53 14.97 21.04
C ALA A 315 19.08 14.79 20.55
N VAL A 316 18.80 13.68 19.84
CA VAL A 316 17.43 13.36 19.39
C VAL A 316 16.53 12.97 20.56
N LYS A 317 17.08 12.37 21.62
CA LYS A 317 16.28 11.89 22.79
C LYS A 317 15.64 13.04 23.57
N VAL A 318 16.32 14.16 23.72
CA VAL A 318 15.91 15.27 24.60
C VAL A 318 15.07 16.34 23.90
N VAL A 319 14.92 16.27 22.57
CA VAL A 319 14.07 17.21 21.82
C VAL A 319 12.60 16.94 22.13
N PRO A 320 11.77 17.94 22.47
CA PRO A 320 10.32 17.79 22.68
C PRO A 320 9.61 17.20 21.45
N LEU A 321 8.58 16.39 21.68
CA LEU A 321 7.86 15.65 20.63
C LEU A 321 7.31 16.56 19.53
N LEU A 322 6.74 17.73 19.88
CA LEU A 322 6.21 18.69 18.90
C LEU A 322 7.27 19.13 17.89
N ILE A 323 8.49 19.43 18.36
CA ILE A 323 9.60 19.84 17.50
C ILE A 323 10.06 18.65 16.63
N LYS A 324 10.12 17.46 17.22
CA LYS A 324 10.43 16.23 16.45
C LYS A 324 9.43 16.01 15.33
N ASN A 325 8.13 16.10 15.62
CA ASN A 325 7.08 15.89 14.65
C ASN A 325 7.23 16.84 13.47
N LEU A 326 7.50 18.12 13.72
CA LEU A 326 7.72 19.12 12.68
C LEU A 326 8.95 18.78 11.82
N VAL A 327 10.08 18.44 12.46
CA VAL A 327 11.32 18.11 11.75
C VAL A 327 11.16 16.83 10.94
N VAL A 328 10.58 15.78 11.52
CA VAL A 328 10.35 14.48 10.85
C VAL A 328 9.39 14.66 9.68
N SER A 329 8.31 15.43 9.85
CA SER A 329 7.37 15.73 8.76
C SER A 329 8.04 16.49 7.60
N ALA A 330 8.89 17.48 7.89
CA ALA A 330 9.65 18.21 6.88
C ALA A 330 10.65 17.32 6.14
N ILE A 331 11.36 16.44 6.87
CA ILE A 331 12.28 15.45 6.27
C ILE A 331 11.50 14.49 5.38
N ASN A 332 10.37 13.95 5.86
CA ASN A 332 9.52 13.06 5.07
C ASN A 332 9.03 13.74 3.78
N ALA A 333 8.52 14.97 3.86
CA ALA A 333 8.09 15.72 2.69
C ALA A 333 9.23 15.93 1.67
N LYS A 334 10.48 16.12 2.16
CA LYS A 334 11.65 16.21 1.29
C LYS A 334 11.99 14.85 0.66
N MET A 335 11.91 13.77 1.42
CA MET A 335 12.18 12.42 0.94
C MET A 335 11.15 11.98 -0.10
N GLN A 336 9.87 12.28 0.10
CA GLN A 336 8.78 11.96 -0.84
C GLN A 336 9.00 12.63 -2.22
N ARG A 337 9.63 13.80 -2.28
CA ARG A 337 10.01 14.42 -3.57
C ARG A 337 11.01 13.61 -4.39
N GLY A 338 11.71 12.69 -3.76
CA GLY A 338 12.67 11.78 -4.38
C GLY A 338 12.08 10.42 -4.76
N ILE A 339 10.76 10.22 -4.67
CA ILE A 339 10.10 8.93 -4.91
C ILE A 339 8.99 9.12 -5.94
N THR A 340 8.93 8.26 -6.95
CA THR A 340 7.85 8.20 -7.96
C THR A 340 6.71 7.32 -7.50
N GLY A 341 7.00 6.23 -6.80
CA GLY A 341 6.03 5.28 -6.30
C GLY A 341 6.69 4.20 -5.46
N THR A 342 5.88 3.32 -4.88
CA THR A 342 6.35 2.24 -4.04
C THR A 342 5.87 0.89 -4.56
N ILE A 343 6.75 -0.11 -4.54
CA ILE A 343 6.39 -1.49 -4.83
C ILE A 343 6.89 -2.40 -3.72
N SER A 344 5.98 -3.12 -3.08
CA SER A 344 6.24 -3.99 -1.94
C SER A 344 5.93 -5.43 -2.29
N ASN A 345 6.83 -6.35 -2.01
CA ASN A 345 6.60 -7.77 -2.18
C ASN A 345 6.57 -8.47 -0.83
N VAL A 346 5.36 -8.86 -0.40
CA VAL A 346 5.14 -9.60 0.85
C VAL A 346 5.59 -11.05 0.71
N GLY A 347 5.57 -11.58 -0.52
CA GLY A 347 5.99 -12.94 -0.82
C GLY A 347 4.85 -13.97 -0.77
N LYS A 348 5.23 -15.24 -0.65
CA LYS A 348 4.30 -16.37 -0.63
C LYS A 348 3.65 -16.50 0.75
N ILE A 349 2.32 -16.52 0.75
CA ILE A 349 1.52 -16.77 1.95
C ILE A 349 1.27 -18.27 2.05
N THR A 350 1.45 -18.82 3.25
CA THR A 350 1.17 -20.21 3.57
C THR A 350 0.21 -20.29 4.73
N VAL A 351 -0.72 -21.22 4.66
CA VAL A 351 -1.65 -21.57 5.73
C VAL A 351 -1.58 -23.09 5.97
N PRO A 352 -2.04 -23.61 7.13
CA PRO A 352 -2.21 -25.04 7.33
C PRO A 352 -3.08 -25.70 6.25
N GLU A 353 -2.76 -26.92 5.88
CA GLU A 353 -3.43 -27.68 4.80
C GLU A 353 -4.93 -27.79 5.03
N GLU A 354 -5.34 -27.94 6.29
CA GLU A 354 -6.74 -28.06 6.71
C GLU A 354 -7.55 -26.79 6.42
N MET A 355 -6.90 -25.62 6.33
CA MET A 355 -7.57 -24.36 5.99
C MET A 355 -7.67 -24.11 4.49
N GLU A 356 -6.84 -24.74 3.69
CA GLU A 356 -6.76 -24.52 2.25
C GLU A 356 -8.08 -24.73 1.48
N PRO A 357 -8.96 -25.69 1.86
CA PRO A 357 -10.25 -25.86 1.20
C PRO A 357 -11.17 -24.64 1.29
N TYR A 358 -10.99 -23.79 2.29
CA TYR A 358 -11.88 -22.67 2.59
C TYR A 358 -11.37 -21.31 2.09
N ILE A 359 -10.08 -21.23 1.73
CA ILE A 359 -9.43 -19.98 1.32
C ILE A 359 -9.26 -19.94 -0.19
N GLN A 360 -9.64 -18.82 -0.81
CA GLN A 360 -9.50 -18.57 -2.24
C GLN A 360 -8.19 -17.86 -2.54
N LYS A 361 -8.00 -16.65 -2.00
CA LYS A 361 -6.81 -15.82 -2.24
C LYS A 361 -6.55 -14.85 -1.10
N PHE A 362 -5.38 -14.23 -1.15
CA PHE A 362 -5.02 -13.08 -0.29
C PHE A 362 -4.70 -11.88 -1.16
N SER A 363 -4.97 -10.69 -0.63
CA SER A 363 -4.52 -9.44 -1.21
C SER A 363 -4.01 -8.49 -0.13
N CYS A 364 -3.18 -7.53 -0.52
CA CYS A 364 -2.64 -6.54 0.39
C CYS A 364 -2.54 -5.18 -0.30
N PHE A 365 -2.83 -4.12 0.47
CA PHE A 365 -2.84 -2.74 0.02
C PHE A 365 -2.23 -1.86 1.11
N MET A 366 -1.64 -0.74 0.73
CA MET A 366 -1.18 0.25 1.69
C MET A 366 -1.49 1.64 1.17
N ALA A 367 -2.01 2.50 2.04
CA ALA A 367 -2.26 3.89 1.74
C ALA A 367 -1.01 4.57 1.18
N ALA A 368 -1.18 5.35 0.14
CA ALA A 368 -0.09 5.97 -0.58
C ALA A 368 -0.34 7.44 -0.89
N PRO A 369 0.72 8.27 -0.88
CA PRO A 369 0.61 9.67 -1.32
C PRO A 369 0.39 9.80 -2.83
N GLU A 370 0.81 8.81 -3.62
CA GLU A 370 0.62 8.71 -5.07
C GLU A 370 0.14 7.32 -5.45
N VAL A 371 1.05 6.40 -5.74
CA VAL A 371 0.74 5.00 -6.11
C VAL A 371 1.63 4.06 -5.33
N GLN A 372 1.02 3.03 -4.77
CA GLN A 372 1.71 1.91 -4.17
C GLN A 372 1.15 0.59 -4.68
N ILE A 373 2.03 -0.33 -5.06
CA ILE A 373 1.71 -1.69 -5.46
C ILE A 373 2.23 -2.64 -4.39
N CYS A 374 1.37 -3.51 -3.86
CA CYS A 374 1.73 -4.56 -2.92
C CYS A 374 1.48 -5.93 -3.57
N LEU A 375 2.49 -6.79 -3.55
CA LEU A 375 2.41 -8.14 -4.11
C LEU A 375 2.33 -9.18 -2.99
N CYS A 376 1.45 -10.15 -3.15
CA CYS A 376 1.48 -11.39 -2.37
C CYS A 376 1.01 -12.56 -3.24
N SER A 377 1.38 -13.78 -2.87
CA SER A 377 0.92 -14.97 -3.59
C SER A 377 0.42 -16.05 -2.65
N TYR A 378 -0.61 -16.74 -3.10
CA TYR A 378 -1.17 -17.91 -2.42
C TYR A 378 -1.57 -18.95 -3.46
N LYS A 379 -1.04 -20.17 -3.33
CA LYS A 379 -1.17 -21.22 -4.37
C LYS A 379 -0.70 -20.69 -5.73
N ASP A 380 -1.55 -20.70 -6.74
CA ASP A 380 -1.26 -20.15 -8.07
C ASP A 380 -1.77 -18.72 -8.27
N GLU A 381 -2.34 -18.11 -7.26
CA GLU A 381 -2.80 -16.72 -7.32
C GLU A 381 -1.68 -15.76 -6.91
N LEU A 382 -1.15 -14.95 -7.85
CA LEU A 382 -0.29 -13.81 -7.58
C LEU A 382 -1.15 -12.55 -7.68
N VAL A 383 -1.26 -11.84 -6.59
CA VAL A 383 -2.11 -10.65 -6.49
C VAL A 383 -1.27 -9.39 -6.37
N PHE A 384 -1.60 -8.41 -7.20
CA PHE A 384 -1.10 -7.05 -7.18
C PHE A 384 -2.19 -6.14 -6.62
N GLY A 385 -2.10 -5.81 -5.35
CA GLY A 385 -2.98 -4.84 -4.73
C GLY A 385 -2.42 -3.43 -4.91
N VAL A 386 -3.14 -2.60 -5.62
CA VAL A 386 -2.77 -1.22 -5.93
C VAL A 386 -3.60 -0.26 -5.10
N ALA A 387 -2.94 0.67 -4.42
CA ALA A 387 -3.57 1.84 -3.82
C ALA A 387 -3.08 3.09 -4.56
N SER A 388 -4.01 3.91 -5.02
CA SER A 388 -3.72 5.14 -5.76
C SER A 388 -4.47 6.33 -5.18
N ALA A 389 -3.77 7.45 -5.01
CA ALA A 389 -4.38 8.73 -4.66
C ALA A 389 -5.04 9.43 -5.85
N PHE A 390 -4.93 8.86 -7.05
CA PHE A 390 -5.47 9.43 -8.30
C PHE A 390 -6.74 8.71 -8.73
N ILE A 391 -7.73 9.46 -9.19
CA ILE A 391 -8.99 8.94 -9.75
C ILE A 391 -8.71 8.19 -11.06
N GLN A 392 -7.92 8.80 -11.95
CA GLN A 392 -7.49 8.16 -13.20
C GLN A 392 -6.10 7.57 -13.00
N GLN A 393 -5.93 6.34 -13.46
CA GLN A 393 -4.73 5.55 -13.18
C GLN A 393 -4.10 5.00 -14.48
N PRO A 394 -3.66 5.86 -15.42
CA PRO A 394 -3.11 5.41 -16.70
C PRO A 394 -1.85 4.54 -16.51
N VAL A 395 -0.99 4.88 -15.56
CA VAL A 395 0.20 4.08 -15.23
C VAL A 395 -0.18 2.66 -14.80
N ILE A 396 -1.24 2.51 -14.00
CA ILE A 396 -1.68 1.19 -13.54
C ILE A 396 -2.35 0.40 -14.65
N ARG A 397 -3.14 1.06 -15.51
CA ARG A 397 -3.68 0.46 -16.73
C ARG A 397 -2.56 -0.10 -17.61
N ASP A 398 -1.50 0.67 -17.83
CA ASP A 398 -0.39 0.28 -18.70
C ASP A 398 0.47 -0.81 -18.04
N PHE A 399 0.63 -0.78 -16.71
CA PHE A 399 1.28 -1.84 -15.94
C PHE A 399 0.61 -3.22 -16.17
N PHE A 400 -0.72 -3.30 -16.09
CA PHE A 400 -1.44 -4.55 -16.33
C PHE A 400 -1.54 -4.89 -17.83
N ARG A 401 -1.61 -3.90 -18.70
CA ARG A 401 -1.60 -4.12 -20.15
C ARG A 401 -0.29 -4.79 -20.61
N ASP A 402 0.84 -4.35 -20.05
CA ASP A 402 2.13 -4.99 -20.35
C ASP A 402 2.16 -6.47 -19.95
N MET A 403 1.47 -6.87 -18.89
CA MET A 403 1.32 -8.29 -18.54
C MET A 403 0.46 -9.05 -19.56
N VAL A 404 -0.63 -8.43 -20.01
CA VAL A 404 -1.50 -9.03 -21.06
C VAL A 404 -0.72 -9.16 -22.37
N ASP A 405 0.08 -8.17 -22.74
CA ASP A 405 0.93 -8.20 -23.94
C ASP A 405 2.01 -9.30 -23.86
N MET A 406 2.40 -9.72 -22.66
CA MET A 406 3.26 -10.89 -22.42
C MET A 406 2.50 -12.23 -22.42
N GLY A 407 1.18 -12.23 -22.71
CA GLY A 407 0.35 -13.42 -22.71
C GLY A 407 -0.11 -13.88 -21.33
N ILE A 408 -0.01 -13.02 -20.30
CA ILE A 408 -0.48 -13.31 -18.96
C ILE A 408 -1.95 -12.87 -18.83
N GLU A 409 -2.83 -13.79 -18.47
CA GLU A 409 -4.22 -13.45 -18.16
C GLU A 409 -4.26 -12.64 -16.86
N VAL A 410 -5.00 -11.51 -16.88
CA VAL A 410 -5.14 -10.60 -15.73
C VAL A 410 -6.61 -10.42 -15.41
N VAL A 411 -6.99 -10.76 -14.17
CA VAL A 411 -8.32 -10.47 -13.63
C VAL A 411 -8.22 -9.21 -12.77
N LEU A 412 -9.04 -8.20 -13.09
CA LEU A 412 -9.07 -6.92 -12.38
C LEU A 412 -10.35 -6.77 -11.56
N GLU A 413 -10.20 -6.35 -10.30
CA GLU A 413 -11.30 -5.98 -9.40
C GLU A 413 -10.99 -4.60 -8.80
N SER A 414 -12.00 -3.73 -8.63
CA SER A 414 -11.84 -2.38 -8.07
C SER A 414 -12.88 -2.12 -7.00
N ASN A 415 -12.56 -1.25 -6.05
CA ASN A 415 -13.53 -0.71 -5.10
C ASN A 415 -14.19 0.59 -5.58
N ASP A 416 -13.90 1.04 -6.81
CA ASP A 416 -14.54 2.20 -7.40
C ASP A 416 -15.99 1.86 -7.77
N PHE A 417 -16.92 2.33 -6.97
CA PHE A 417 -18.32 2.32 -7.31
C PHE A 417 -18.62 3.53 -8.20
N ASP A 418 -19.04 3.25 -9.43
CA ASP A 418 -19.56 4.30 -10.31
C ASP A 418 -20.80 4.91 -9.62
N ARG A 419 -20.70 6.17 -9.18
CA ARG A 419 -21.76 6.89 -8.47
C ARG A 419 -22.95 7.20 -9.39
N GLY A 420 -23.38 6.26 -10.20
CA GLY A 420 -24.47 6.48 -11.16
C GLY A 420 -25.01 5.25 -11.88
N THR A 421 -24.35 4.11 -11.78
CA THR A 421 -24.84 2.89 -12.42
C THR A 421 -24.95 1.78 -11.37
N GLU A 422 -26.18 1.36 -11.07
CA GLU A 422 -26.43 0.09 -10.38
C GLU A 422 -25.85 -1.05 -11.22
N VAL A 423 -24.66 -1.52 -10.86
CA VAL A 423 -24.11 -2.74 -11.46
C VAL A 423 -24.92 -3.92 -10.94
N ARG A 424 -25.82 -4.42 -11.78
CA ARG A 424 -26.52 -5.68 -11.50
C ARG A 424 -25.49 -6.81 -11.41
N PRO A 425 -25.45 -7.59 -10.32
CA PRO A 425 -24.60 -8.76 -10.25
C PRO A 425 -25.14 -9.82 -11.24
N GLY A 426 -24.35 -10.16 -12.25
CA GLY A 426 -24.64 -11.29 -13.13
C GLY A 426 -24.68 -10.98 -14.64
N ALA A 427 -23.66 -10.34 -15.20
CA ALA A 427 -23.44 -10.41 -16.65
C ALA A 427 -22.24 -11.33 -16.91
N GLN A 428 -22.54 -12.61 -17.16
CA GLN A 428 -21.58 -13.52 -17.78
C GLN A 428 -21.27 -13.02 -19.20
N ALA A 429 -20.00 -12.88 -19.52
CA ALA A 429 -19.51 -12.66 -20.88
C ALA A 429 -19.81 -13.91 -21.72
N GLY A 430 -20.85 -13.84 -22.51
CA GLY A 430 -21.19 -14.80 -23.53
C GLY A 430 -21.78 -14.02 -24.70
N GLY A 431 -20.94 -13.66 -25.67
CA GLY A 431 -21.32 -12.96 -26.89
C GLY A 431 -20.66 -13.58 -28.09
N SER A 432 -21.27 -14.64 -28.61
CA SER A 432 -21.00 -15.15 -29.93
C SER A 432 -21.42 -14.13 -31.00
N ALA A 433 -20.50 -13.89 -31.94
CA ALA A 433 -20.73 -13.09 -33.12
C ALA A 433 -21.81 -13.75 -34.02
N GLU A 434 -22.92 -13.07 -34.27
CA GLU A 434 -23.81 -13.36 -35.37
C GLU A 434 -23.81 -12.23 -36.38
N THR A 435 -23.40 -12.61 -37.55
CA THR A 435 -23.47 -11.88 -38.82
C THR A 435 -24.92 -11.57 -39.23
N ARG A 436 -25.21 -10.29 -39.54
CA ARG A 436 -26.46 -9.89 -40.19
C ARG A 436 -26.24 -9.71 -41.68
N PRO A 437 -27.15 -10.25 -42.54
CA PRO A 437 -27.22 -9.89 -43.97
C PRO A 437 -28.12 -8.65 -44.18
N GLY A 438 -27.83 -7.92 -45.24
CA GLY A 438 -28.40 -6.64 -45.57
C GLY A 438 -29.88 -6.59 -45.88
N ALA A 439 -30.44 -5.40 -45.83
CA ALA A 439 -31.71 -5.04 -46.46
C ALA A 439 -31.70 -3.57 -46.87
N GLN A 440 -32.35 -3.39 -48.02
CA GLN A 440 -32.43 -2.32 -48.99
C GLN A 440 -33.11 -1.03 -48.51
N ALA A 441 -32.85 -0.02 -49.34
CA ALA A 441 -33.37 1.33 -49.36
C ALA A 441 -34.92 1.45 -49.54
N GLY A 442 -35.48 2.55 -49.02
CA GLY A 442 -36.82 3.02 -49.33
C GLY A 442 -37.04 4.39 -48.69
N GLY A 443 -37.06 5.41 -49.58
CA GLY A 443 -37.19 6.82 -49.25
C GLY A 443 -38.61 7.25 -48.95
N SER A 444 -38.73 8.44 -48.38
CA SER A 444 -39.57 9.54 -48.90
C SER A 444 -39.55 10.74 -47.94
N ALA A 445 -39.52 11.88 -48.56
CA ALA A 445 -39.53 13.22 -48.04
C ALA A 445 -40.88 13.63 -47.43
N GLU A 446 -40.84 14.63 -46.52
CA GLU A 446 -41.66 15.84 -46.59
C GLU A 446 -41.46 16.74 -45.36
N THR A 447 -41.02 17.91 -45.64
CA THR A 447 -41.49 19.30 -45.39
C THR A 447 -41.51 19.88 -43.98
N ARG A 448 -40.75 20.97 -43.91
CA ARG A 448 -40.86 22.11 -42.97
C ARG A 448 -42.20 22.88 -43.17
N PRO A 449 -42.63 23.82 -42.31
CA PRO A 449 -41.96 25.07 -41.86
C PRO A 449 -42.26 25.44 -40.39
N GLY A 450 -41.70 26.43 -39.76
CA GLY A 450 -41.21 27.72 -39.95
C GLY A 450 -41.31 28.55 -38.68
N ALA A 451 -40.29 29.41 -38.45
CA ALA A 451 -40.25 30.81 -38.02
C ALA A 451 -40.88 31.20 -36.65
N GLN A 452 -40.35 31.99 -35.80
CA GLN A 452 -39.79 33.39 -35.77
C GLN A 452 -39.30 33.64 -34.36
N ALA A 453 -38.14 34.19 -34.04
CA ALA A 453 -37.68 35.57 -34.10
C ALA A 453 -38.15 36.49 -32.91
N GLY A 454 -37.19 37.13 -32.24
CA GLY A 454 -37.27 38.28 -31.37
C GLY A 454 -36.30 38.14 -30.20
N GLY A 455 -35.23 38.86 -30.02
CA GLY A 455 -34.78 40.17 -30.47
C GLY A 455 -34.83 41.21 -29.32
N SER A 456 -33.66 41.58 -28.82
CA SER A 456 -33.20 42.88 -28.28
C SER A 456 -32.32 42.68 -27.04
N ALA A 457 -31.08 42.96 -27.01
CA ALA A 457 -30.21 44.15 -27.22
C ALA A 457 -30.30 45.18 -26.09
N VAL A 458 -29.09 45.75 -25.79
CA VAL A 458 -28.79 47.07 -25.16
C VAL A 458 -28.59 47.00 -23.63
N THR A 459 -27.52 47.44 -22.98
CA THR A 459 -26.34 48.32 -23.25
C THR A 459 -25.40 48.26 -22.04
N ASP A 460 -24.13 48.39 -22.35
CA ASP A 460 -23.09 48.90 -21.45
C ASP A 460 -23.24 50.46 -21.27
N PRO A 461 -22.72 51.10 -20.24
CA PRO A 461 -21.37 51.68 -20.37
C PRO A 461 -20.55 51.79 -19.05
N ALA A 462 -19.30 51.50 -19.14
CA ALA A 462 -18.10 52.38 -19.05
C ALA A 462 -17.89 53.30 -17.82
N ALA A 463 -16.72 53.16 -17.25
CA ALA A 463 -15.63 54.10 -17.10
C ALA A 463 -15.19 54.54 -15.68
N SER A 464 -13.89 54.44 -15.54
CA SER A 464 -12.93 55.38 -14.89
C SER A 464 -12.77 55.32 -13.36
N GLY A 465 -11.59 55.11 -12.87
CA GLY A 465 -10.62 55.99 -12.40
C GLY A 465 -9.61 55.40 -11.44
N ASP A 466 -8.41 55.30 -11.88
CA ASP A 466 -7.18 55.32 -11.08
C ASP A 466 -6.87 56.75 -10.68
N PRO A 467 -6.01 57.15 -9.73
CA PRO A 467 -4.72 56.56 -9.39
C PRO A 467 -4.16 56.72 -7.94
N ALA A 468 -3.04 56.00 -7.70
CA ALA A 468 -1.84 56.46 -6.99
C ALA A 468 -1.76 56.46 -5.44
N GLY A 469 -0.72 55.82 -4.92
CA GLY A 469 0.20 56.47 -4.02
C GLY A 469 0.85 55.63 -2.91
N LYS A 470 2.10 55.20 -3.15
CA LYS A 470 3.25 55.24 -2.21
C LYS A 470 3.14 54.57 -0.82
N GLU A 471 4.03 53.85 -0.35
CA GLU A 471 5.47 53.67 -0.09
C GLU A 471 5.64 52.84 1.19
N ALA A 472 6.65 52.02 1.15
CA ALA A 472 7.20 51.23 2.24
C ALA A 472 7.76 52.06 3.43
N PRO A 473 8.21 51.47 4.54
CA PRO A 473 9.40 50.63 4.55
C PRO A 473 9.18 49.17 4.91
#